data_91f940d20adf08b9af4d3e68521050ff
#
_entry.id   91f940d20adf08b9af4d3e68521050ff
#
_cell.length_a   1.000
_cell.length_b   1.000
_cell.length_c   1.000
_cell.angle_alpha   90.00
_cell.angle_beta   90.00
_cell.angle_gamma   90.00
#
_symmetry.space_group_name_H-M   'P 1'
#
loop_
_entity.id
_entity.type
_entity.pdbx_description
1 polymer ?
#
loop_
_entity_poly.entity_id
_entity_poly.type
_entity_poly.pdbx_seq_one_letter_code
_entity_poly.pdbx_strand_id
1 'polypeptide(L)'
;MPRSSEGSPTPVNQERIQKLTSFGLTEYQARVYLALLDFGTATAGQIPAASRVPRTRVYATMQELHAKGLVHILPEKPVRYRAVAFSNYLKAIADEHRQKALQLSTDAAALSREFSVRPTETPETRGRFEAIYGRRNVRDKLVEMYQAAELEIIGIGSTHSPSR
;
A
#
# COMPACT_ATOMS: atom_id res chain seq x y z
N MET A 1 3.37 46.49 -19.24
CA MET A 1 2.49 45.47 -18.63
C MET A 1 2.98 44.12 -19.09
N PRO A 2 3.78 43.38 -18.30
CA PRO A 2 4.15 42.01 -18.62
C PRO A 2 2.99 41.09 -18.19
N ARG A 3 2.51 40.31 -19.15
CA ARG A 3 1.49 39.27 -18.97
C ARG A 3 2.08 38.18 -18.07
N SER A 4 1.39 37.91 -16.97
CA SER A 4 1.69 36.83 -16.08
C SER A 4 1.73 35.50 -16.85
N SER A 5 2.88 34.88 -16.89
CA SER A 5 3.09 33.53 -17.41
C SER A 5 2.20 32.56 -16.66
N GLU A 6 1.21 31.98 -17.32
CA GLU A 6 0.52 30.78 -16.89
C GLU A 6 1.55 29.68 -16.71
N GLY A 7 2.05 29.55 -15.49
CA GLY A 7 3.04 28.55 -15.16
C GLY A 7 2.42 27.15 -15.25
N SER A 8 2.80 26.42 -16.28
CA SER A 8 2.71 24.96 -16.26
C SER A 8 3.29 24.44 -14.94
N PRO A 9 2.74 23.38 -14.32
CA PRO A 9 3.30 22.84 -13.09
C PRO A 9 4.77 22.54 -13.34
N THR A 10 5.64 23.12 -12.53
CA THR A 10 7.08 22.87 -12.59
C THR A 10 7.29 21.36 -12.49
N PRO A 11 8.19 20.73 -13.26
CA PRO A 11 8.42 19.27 -13.24
C PRO A 11 8.61 18.72 -11.82
N VAL A 12 9.23 19.48 -10.94
CA VAL A 12 9.45 19.15 -9.52
C VAL A 12 8.12 18.97 -8.75
N ASN A 13 7.10 19.77 -9.04
CA ASN A 13 5.80 19.63 -8.39
C ASN A 13 5.04 18.39 -8.88
N GLN A 14 5.16 18.04 -10.14
CA GLN A 14 4.51 16.86 -10.71
C GLN A 14 5.08 15.57 -10.10
N GLU A 15 6.39 15.48 -9.96
CA GLU A 15 7.06 14.34 -9.30
C GLU A 15 6.62 14.19 -7.83
N ARG A 16 6.55 15.31 -7.08
CA ARG A 16 6.07 15.30 -5.69
C ARG A 16 4.62 14.84 -5.60
N ILE A 17 3.76 15.27 -6.52
CA ILE A 17 2.36 14.82 -6.60
C ILE A 17 2.31 13.31 -6.84
N GLN A 18 3.06 12.80 -7.83
CA GLN A 18 3.12 11.37 -8.12
C GLN A 18 3.61 10.53 -6.92
N LYS A 19 4.62 11.01 -6.21
CA LYS A 19 5.08 10.36 -4.98
C LYS A 19 3.99 10.30 -3.92
N LEU A 20 3.28 11.39 -3.68
CA LEU A 20 2.19 11.41 -2.70
C LEU A 20 1.01 10.50 -3.11
N THR A 21 0.68 10.46 -4.40
CA THR A 21 -0.39 9.58 -4.90
C THR A 21 -0.03 8.10 -4.78
N SER A 22 1.23 7.72 -4.93
CA SER A 22 1.66 6.33 -4.70
C SER A 22 1.49 5.86 -3.26
N PHE A 23 1.37 6.79 -2.31
CA PHE A 23 1.05 6.51 -0.90
C PHE A 23 -0.44 6.68 -0.56
N GLY A 24 -1.32 6.68 -1.57
CA GLY A 24 -2.77 6.66 -1.36
C GLY A 24 -3.44 8.02 -1.19
N LEU A 25 -2.79 9.12 -1.60
CA LEU A 25 -3.45 10.41 -1.75
C LEU A 25 -4.07 10.54 -3.15
N THR A 26 -5.21 11.22 -3.24
CA THR A 26 -5.71 11.67 -4.54
C THR A 26 -4.87 12.84 -5.06
N GLU A 27 -4.97 13.15 -6.35
CA GLU A 27 -4.25 14.29 -6.93
C GLU A 27 -4.61 15.62 -6.25
N TYR A 28 -5.89 15.83 -5.93
CA TYR A 28 -6.32 17.03 -5.21
C TYR A 28 -5.77 17.07 -3.78
N GLN A 29 -5.76 15.95 -3.08
CA GLN A 29 -5.16 15.84 -1.75
C GLN A 29 -3.67 16.17 -1.80
N ALA A 30 -2.93 15.61 -2.75
CA ALA A 30 -1.51 15.88 -2.92
C ALA A 30 -1.24 17.35 -3.21
N ARG A 31 -1.99 17.97 -4.12
CA ARG A 31 -1.86 19.40 -4.47
C ARG A 31 -2.16 20.32 -3.28
N VAL A 32 -3.24 20.07 -2.56
CA VAL A 32 -3.64 20.86 -1.38
C VAL A 32 -2.62 20.69 -0.26
N TYR A 33 -2.15 19.47 -0.02
CA TYR A 33 -1.15 19.19 1.01
C TYR A 33 0.20 19.87 0.70
N LEU A 34 0.67 19.83 -0.55
CA LEU A 34 1.90 20.52 -0.96
C LEU A 34 1.79 22.03 -0.80
N ALA A 35 0.66 22.61 -1.23
CA ALA A 35 0.42 24.04 -1.02
C ALA A 35 0.41 24.40 0.47
N LEU A 36 -0.18 23.55 1.32
CA LEU A 36 -0.20 23.79 2.76
C LEU A 36 1.19 23.64 3.40
N LEU A 37 2.04 22.73 2.89
CA LEU A 37 3.45 22.63 3.33
C LEU A 37 4.23 23.92 3.03
N ASP A 38 4.01 24.51 1.85
CA ASP A 38 4.70 25.75 1.45
C ASP A 38 4.24 26.95 2.32
N PHE A 39 3.00 26.99 2.76
CA PHE A 39 2.50 28.03 3.68
C PHE A 39 2.81 27.75 5.16
N GLY A 40 3.07 26.50 5.52
CA GLY A 40 3.15 26.03 6.91
C GLY A 40 1.79 26.06 7.63
N THR A 41 1.07 27.18 7.56
CA THR A 41 -0.29 27.36 8.06
C THR A 41 -1.07 28.31 7.14
N ALA A 42 -2.27 27.93 6.73
CA ALA A 42 -3.09 28.74 5.83
C ALA A 42 -4.59 28.60 6.13
N THR A 43 -5.37 29.57 5.65
CA THR A 43 -6.83 29.47 5.60
C THR A 43 -7.26 28.73 4.32
N ALA A 44 -8.46 28.16 4.32
CA ALA A 44 -9.01 27.51 3.13
C ALA A 44 -9.15 28.46 1.92
N GLY A 45 -9.23 29.77 2.17
CA GLY A 45 -9.30 30.78 1.10
C GLY A 45 -7.98 31.01 0.36
N GLN A 46 -6.84 30.73 0.98
CA GLN A 46 -5.50 30.92 0.38
C GLN A 46 -5.07 29.73 -0.50
N ILE A 47 -5.56 28.54 -0.22
CA ILE A 47 -5.13 27.29 -0.84
C ILE A 47 -5.49 27.18 -2.34
N PRO A 48 -6.67 27.63 -2.84
CA PRO A 48 -7.03 27.46 -4.25
C PRO A 48 -6.00 28.04 -5.22
N ALA A 49 -5.46 29.22 -4.93
CA ALA A 49 -4.49 29.88 -5.80
C ALA A 49 -3.18 29.11 -5.90
N ALA A 50 -2.69 28.54 -4.79
CA ALA A 50 -1.43 27.81 -4.76
C ALA A 50 -1.57 26.35 -5.22
N SER A 51 -2.66 25.68 -4.86
CA SER A 51 -2.88 24.26 -5.18
C SER A 51 -3.48 24.02 -6.57
N ARG A 52 -4.04 25.06 -7.20
CA ARG A 52 -4.86 24.96 -8.43
C ARG A 52 -6.04 23.97 -8.28
N VAL A 53 -6.55 23.81 -7.07
CA VAL A 53 -7.75 23.03 -6.78
C VAL A 53 -8.95 23.99 -6.69
N PRO A 54 -10.07 23.66 -7.33
CA PRO A 54 -11.27 24.50 -7.26
C PRO A 54 -11.70 24.80 -5.82
N ARG A 55 -12.05 26.04 -5.51
CA ARG A 55 -12.44 26.48 -4.15
C ARG A 55 -13.52 25.59 -3.53
N THR A 56 -14.47 25.13 -4.35
CA THR A 56 -15.56 24.23 -3.93
C THR A 56 -15.05 22.87 -3.43
N ARG A 57 -13.87 22.43 -3.87
CA ARG A 57 -13.26 21.16 -3.48
C ARG A 57 -12.31 21.28 -2.29
N VAL A 58 -11.73 22.47 -2.06
CA VAL A 58 -10.70 22.65 -1.03
C VAL A 58 -11.19 22.27 0.35
N TYR A 59 -12.41 22.66 0.75
CA TYR A 59 -12.94 22.34 2.07
C TYR A 59 -13.07 20.83 2.29
N ALA A 60 -13.68 20.13 1.34
CA ALA A 60 -13.81 18.66 1.41
C ALA A 60 -12.42 17.99 1.46
N THR A 61 -11.50 18.43 0.60
CA THR A 61 -10.12 17.89 0.57
C THR A 61 -9.37 18.13 1.88
N MET A 62 -9.57 19.28 2.53
CA MET A 62 -9.00 19.57 3.86
C MET A 62 -9.54 18.64 4.93
N GLN A 63 -10.84 18.34 4.92
CA GLN A 63 -11.44 17.37 5.85
C GLN A 63 -10.91 15.95 5.63
N GLU A 64 -10.76 15.55 4.36
CA GLU A 64 -10.16 14.26 4.01
C GLU A 64 -8.69 14.16 4.47
N LEU A 65 -7.90 15.20 4.27
CA LEU A 65 -6.51 15.26 4.76
C LEU A 65 -6.43 15.27 6.28
N HIS A 66 -7.38 15.93 6.96
CA HIS A 66 -7.48 15.89 8.41
C HIS A 66 -7.83 14.48 8.91
N ALA A 67 -8.78 13.80 8.29
CA ALA A 67 -9.11 12.40 8.61
C ALA A 67 -7.93 11.45 8.42
N LYS A 68 -7.04 11.73 7.45
CA LYS A 68 -5.78 10.99 7.23
C LYS A 68 -4.66 11.41 8.20
N GLY A 69 -4.86 12.38 9.09
CA GLY A 69 -3.84 12.88 10.00
C GLY A 69 -2.74 13.74 9.34
N LEU A 70 -2.95 14.19 8.10
CA LEU A 70 -2.01 15.02 7.34
C LEU A 70 -2.19 16.52 7.58
N VAL A 71 -3.32 16.92 8.18
CA VAL A 71 -3.65 18.32 8.45
C VAL A 71 -4.28 18.46 9.84
N HIS A 72 -3.82 19.42 10.60
CA HIS A 72 -4.47 19.88 11.81
C HIS A 72 -5.38 21.07 11.52
N ILE A 73 -6.58 21.06 12.08
CA ILE A 73 -7.51 22.18 12.06
C ILE A 73 -7.26 23.02 13.32
N LEU A 74 -6.93 24.30 13.14
CA LEU A 74 -6.75 25.26 14.21
C LEU A 74 -8.04 26.07 14.35
N PRO A 75 -8.72 26.07 15.54
CA PRO A 75 -9.99 26.72 15.75
C PRO A 75 -9.81 28.23 15.96
N GLU A 76 -9.20 28.88 14.98
CA GLU A 76 -8.99 30.33 14.93
C GLU A 76 -10.11 31.01 14.12
N LYS A 77 -10.17 32.33 14.18
CA LYS A 77 -11.09 33.14 13.35
C LYS A 77 -10.28 34.05 12.45
N PRO A 78 -10.19 33.76 11.14
CA PRO A 78 -10.74 32.61 10.40
C PRO A 78 -10.03 31.28 10.72
N VAL A 79 -10.73 30.16 10.52
CA VAL A 79 -10.18 28.81 10.70
C VAL A 79 -8.91 28.63 9.86
N ARG A 80 -7.86 28.12 10.49
CA ARG A 80 -6.59 27.84 9.83
C ARG A 80 -6.27 26.35 9.84
N TYR A 81 -5.46 25.95 8.90
CA TYR A 81 -5.03 24.58 8.69
C TYR A 81 -3.50 24.55 8.72
N ARG A 82 -2.95 23.55 9.39
CA ARG A 82 -1.51 23.33 9.48
C ARG A 82 -1.16 21.97 8.92
N ALA A 83 -0.16 21.91 8.05
CA ALA A 83 0.37 20.63 7.57
C ALA A 83 1.05 19.85 8.70
N VAL A 84 0.84 18.55 8.72
CA VAL A 84 1.54 17.60 9.57
C VAL A 84 2.64 16.95 8.73
N ALA A 85 3.79 16.63 9.33
CA ALA A 85 4.89 15.99 8.62
C ALA A 85 4.44 14.67 7.98
N PHE A 86 4.74 14.48 6.70
CA PHE A 86 4.34 13.28 5.94
C PHE A 86 4.92 11.99 6.53
N SER A 87 6.07 12.08 7.19
CA SER A 87 6.68 10.96 7.91
C SER A 87 5.75 10.35 8.98
N ASN A 88 4.93 11.16 9.63
CA ASN A 88 3.99 10.67 10.65
C ASN A 88 2.87 9.84 10.00
N TYR A 89 2.38 10.27 8.84
CA TYR A 89 1.42 9.53 8.05
C TYR A 89 2.00 8.20 7.56
N LEU A 90 3.24 8.21 7.06
CA LEU A 90 3.92 6.98 6.63
C LEU A 90 4.11 5.98 7.77
N LYS A 91 4.47 6.45 8.97
CA LYS A 91 4.57 5.60 10.16
C LYS A 91 3.24 4.96 10.50
N ALA A 92 2.16 5.73 10.51
CA ALA A 92 0.82 5.23 10.79
C ALA A 92 0.40 4.13 9.79
N ILE A 93 0.64 4.33 8.49
CA ILE A 93 0.38 3.32 7.45
C ILE A 93 1.23 2.06 7.68
N ALA A 94 2.53 2.24 7.95
CA ALA A 94 3.43 1.11 8.18
C ALA A 94 2.99 0.27 9.39
N ASP A 95 2.57 0.93 10.46
CA ASP A 95 2.07 0.26 11.67
C ASP A 95 0.74 -0.47 11.41
N GLU A 96 -0.18 0.14 10.66
CA GLU A 96 -1.43 -0.50 10.25
C GLU A 96 -1.18 -1.77 9.41
N HIS A 97 -0.29 -1.69 8.43
CA HIS A 97 0.07 -2.85 7.62
C HIS A 97 0.75 -3.96 8.44
N ARG A 98 1.60 -3.57 9.39
CA ARG A 98 2.24 -4.54 10.31
C ARG A 98 1.21 -5.25 11.17
N GLN A 99 0.25 -4.52 11.74
CA GLN A 99 -0.83 -5.10 12.53
C GLN A 99 -1.70 -6.04 11.70
N LYS A 100 -2.09 -5.64 10.47
CA LYS A 100 -2.83 -6.51 9.55
C LYS A 100 -2.06 -7.78 9.21
N ALA A 101 -0.75 -7.69 8.97
CA ALA A 101 0.08 -8.86 8.69
C ALA A 101 0.16 -9.82 9.89
N LEU A 102 0.29 -9.30 11.10
CA LEU A 102 0.27 -10.10 12.32
C LEU A 102 -1.08 -10.79 12.52
N GLN A 103 -2.19 -10.06 12.34
CA GLN A 103 -3.53 -10.61 12.44
C GLN A 103 -3.75 -11.74 11.43
N LEU A 104 -3.39 -11.53 10.17
CA LEU A 104 -3.47 -12.57 9.12
C LEU A 104 -2.64 -13.80 9.45
N SER A 105 -1.45 -13.62 10.05
CA SER A 105 -0.61 -14.74 10.49
C SER A 105 -1.27 -15.54 11.60
N THR A 106 -1.90 -14.85 12.56
CA THR A 106 -2.63 -15.49 13.67
C THR A 106 -3.87 -16.24 13.15
N ASP A 107 -4.63 -15.60 12.27
CA ASP A 107 -5.83 -16.20 11.68
C ASP A 107 -5.47 -17.42 10.82
N ALA A 108 -4.38 -17.33 10.02
CA ALA A 108 -3.88 -18.45 9.23
C ALA A 108 -3.50 -19.65 10.13
N ALA A 109 -2.86 -19.43 11.27
CA ALA A 109 -2.51 -20.48 12.19
C ALA A 109 -3.76 -21.14 12.84
N ALA A 110 -4.79 -20.34 13.15
CA ALA A 110 -6.06 -20.83 13.67
C ALA A 110 -6.81 -21.67 12.62
N LEU A 111 -6.94 -21.12 11.40
CA LEU A 111 -7.61 -21.78 10.28
C LEU A 111 -6.87 -23.07 9.84
N SER A 112 -5.55 -23.08 9.89
CA SER A 112 -4.76 -24.28 9.57
C SER A 112 -5.02 -25.42 10.56
N ARG A 113 -5.32 -25.11 11.82
CA ARG A 113 -5.70 -26.12 12.81
C ARG A 113 -7.14 -26.62 12.58
N GLU A 114 -8.05 -25.72 12.26
CA GLU A 114 -9.46 -26.04 12.05
C GLU A 114 -9.68 -26.81 10.74
N PHE A 115 -8.99 -26.39 9.66
CA PHE A 115 -9.09 -26.99 8.33
C PHE A 115 -7.93 -27.94 7.99
N SER A 116 -7.23 -28.46 9.01
CA SER A 116 -6.22 -29.50 8.77
C SER A 116 -6.88 -30.70 8.10
N VAL A 117 -6.57 -30.90 6.83
CA VAL A 117 -6.91 -32.14 6.14
C VAL A 117 -6.14 -33.24 6.86
N ARG A 118 -6.84 -34.10 7.61
CA ARG A 118 -6.20 -35.31 8.13
C ARG A 118 -5.75 -36.11 6.92
N PRO A 119 -4.47 -36.47 6.81
CA PRO A 119 -4.05 -37.36 5.76
C PRO A 119 -4.85 -38.67 5.98
N THR A 120 -5.76 -38.98 5.10
CA THR A 120 -6.37 -40.30 5.10
C THR A 120 -5.32 -41.22 4.54
N GLU A 121 -4.49 -41.75 5.43
CA GLU A 121 -3.59 -42.86 5.10
C GLU A 121 -4.47 -44.07 4.80
N THR A 122 -4.97 -44.16 3.59
CA THR A 122 -5.48 -45.41 3.07
C THR A 122 -4.26 -46.27 2.69
N PRO A 123 -4.25 -47.56 2.99
CA PRO A 123 -3.13 -48.46 2.64
C PRO A 123 -2.80 -48.51 1.11
N GLU A 124 -3.67 -47.96 0.29
CA GLU A 124 -3.57 -47.89 -1.17
C GLU A 124 -2.69 -46.73 -1.69
N THR A 125 -2.08 -45.93 -0.82
CA THR A 125 -1.30 -44.74 -1.26
C THR A 125 0.09 -45.08 -1.79
N ARG A 126 0.51 -46.36 -1.70
CA ARG A 126 1.78 -46.79 -2.32
C ARG A 126 1.61 -46.85 -3.83
N GLY A 127 2.20 -45.86 -4.55
CA GLY A 127 2.23 -45.80 -6.00
C GLY A 127 1.28 -44.79 -6.66
N ARG A 128 0.63 -43.89 -5.90
CA ARG A 128 -0.13 -42.80 -6.47
C ARG A 128 0.80 -41.68 -6.97
N PHE A 129 0.57 -41.27 -8.19
CA PHE A 129 1.19 -40.08 -8.76
C PHE A 129 0.32 -38.85 -8.45
N GLU A 130 0.91 -37.81 -7.91
CA GLU A 130 0.28 -36.52 -7.70
C GLU A 130 0.85 -35.51 -8.70
N ALA A 131 0.00 -34.86 -9.49
CA ALA A 131 0.38 -33.81 -10.40
C ALA A 131 0.18 -32.45 -9.74
N ILE A 132 1.27 -31.71 -9.54
CA ILE A 132 1.24 -30.39 -8.89
C ILE A 132 1.48 -29.33 -9.96
N TYR A 133 0.52 -28.39 -10.08
CA TYR A 133 0.57 -27.31 -11.04
C TYR A 133 0.83 -25.97 -10.37
N GLY A 134 1.62 -25.11 -11.04
CA GLY A 134 1.94 -23.77 -10.59
C GLY A 134 3.26 -23.67 -9.82
N ARG A 135 4.11 -22.70 -10.19
CA ARG A 135 5.47 -22.52 -9.63
C ARG A 135 5.51 -22.44 -8.12
N ARG A 136 4.51 -21.79 -7.51
CA ARG A 136 4.45 -21.63 -6.05
C ARG A 136 4.13 -22.96 -5.38
N ASN A 137 3.11 -23.66 -5.84
CA ASN A 137 2.70 -24.96 -5.27
C ASN A 137 3.79 -26.01 -5.40
N VAL A 138 4.49 -26.05 -6.56
CA VAL A 138 5.62 -26.95 -6.78
C VAL A 138 6.75 -26.65 -5.80
N ARG A 139 7.09 -25.37 -5.61
CA ARG A 139 8.14 -24.96 -4.67
C ARG A 139 7.77 -25.34 -3.23
N ASP A 140 6.54 -25.04 -2.84
CA ASP A 140 6.08 -25.29 -1.46
C ASP A 140 6.07 -26.80 -1.18
N LYS A 141 5.67 -27.62 -2.16
CA LYS A 141 5.73 -29.09 -2.05
C LYS A 141 7.16 -29.64 -2.01
N LEU A 142 8.06 -29.06 -2.79
CA LEU A 142 9.47 -29.42 -2.72
C LEU A 142 10.07 -29.15 -1.34
N VAL A 143 9.76 -27.98 -0.75
CA VAL A 143 10.24 -27.64 0.60
C VAL A 143 9.68 -28.63 1.63
N GLU A 144 8.39 -28.97 1.55
CA GLU A 144 7.78 -30.00 2.40
C GLU A 144 8.50 -31.35 2.27
N MET A 145 8.75 -31.80 1.04
CA MET A 145 9.46 -33.06 0.78
C MET A 145 10.89 -33.05 1.32
N TYR A 146 11.63 -31.94 1.14
CA TYR A 146 12.98 -31.80 1.70
C TYR A 146 13.00 -31.86 3.22
N GLN A 147 12.01 -31.28 3.88
CA GLN A 147 11.89 -31.28 5.33
C GLN A 147 11.46 -32.65 5.90
N ALA A 148 10.71 -33.43 5.13
CA ALA A 148 10.20 -34.74 5.53
C ALA A 148 11.11 -35.91 5.14
N ALA A 149 12.14 -35.67 4.34
CA ALA A 149 13.01 -36.75 3.87
C ALA A 149 13.99 -37.21 4.98
N GLU A 150 13.96 -38.50 5.27
CA GLU A 150 14.84 -39.13 6.26
C GLU A 150 16.12 -39.75 5.66
N LEU A 151 16.10 -40.09 4.36
CA LEU A 151 17.22 -40.74 3.69
C LEU A 151 17.71 -39.92 2.50
N GLU A 152 16.97 -39.93 1.41
CA GLU A 152 17.35 -39.19 0.19
C GLU A 152 16.15 -38.71 -0.59
N ILE A 153 16.38 -37.69 -1.43
CA ILE A 153 15.41 -37.21 -2.41
C ILE A 153 16.01 -37.28 -3.78
N ILE A 154 15.36 -38.01 -4.70
CA ILE A 154 15.79 -38.12 -6.10
C ILE A 154 14.82 -37.29 -6.94
N GLY A 155 15.34 -36.24 -7.62
CA GLY A 155 14.56 -35.38 -8.52
C GLY A 155 14.96 -35.63 -9.97
N ILE A 156 13.97 -35.89 -10.83
CA ILE A 156 14.17 -35.95 -12.28
C ILE A 156 13.40 -34.79 -12.90
N GLY A 157 14.10 -33.87 -13.54
CA GLY A 157 13.52 -32.69 -14.16
C GLY A 157 14.00 -32.48 -15.59
N SER A 158 13.14 -31.95 -16.43
CA SER A 158 13.51 -31.45 -17.75
C SER A 158 13.67 -29.93 -17.69
N THR A 159 14.76 -29.42 -18.26
CA THR A 159 15.04 -27.98 -18.37
C THR A 159 14.28 -27.32 -19.54
N HIS A 160 13.36 -28.04 -20.18
CA HIS A 160 12.61 -27.51 -21.32
C HIS A 160 11.56 -26.51 -20.81
N SER A 161 11.84 -25.22 -20.95
CA SER A 161 10.80 -24.19 -20.91
C SER A 161 9.96 -24.33 -22.18
N PRO A 162 8.63 -24.46 -22.11
CA PRO A 162 7.83 -24.34 -23.31
C PRO A 162 8.01 -22.91 -23.85
N SER A 163 8.64 -22.80 -25.01
CA SER A 163 8.61 -21.57 -25.80
C SER A 163 7.15 -21.23 -26.12
N ARG A 164 6.82 -19.98 -25.91
CA ARG A 164 5.53 -19.39 -26.30
C ARG A 164 5.35 -19.42 -27.81
#